data_3488f7955be446ebcf5c05d326c4be13
#
_entry.id   3488f7955be446ebcf5c05d326c4be13
#
_cell.length_a   1.000
_cell.length_b   1.000
_cell.length_c   1.000
_cell.angle_alpha   90.00
_cell.angle_beta   90.00
_cell.angle_gamma   90.00
#
_symmetry.space_group_name_H-M   'P 1'
#
loop_
_entity.id
_entity.type
_entity.pdbx_description
1 polymer ?
#
loop_
_entity_poly.entity_id
_entity_poly.type
_entity_poly.pdbx_seq_one_letter_code
_entity_poly.pdbx_strand_id
1 'polypeptide(L)'
;MTKTKWTLILLGAMNLMLIIMYLTDYFILFLKPIGYVIPLAINIIVLAVIGFRSSRYHNLWTIVGLILSIPILLIHGFLVWLADYSYTKIDSPHNQQSLVIEYRHFTLGETTYFYNFYKTRFGFIGKLLDDQSIRMMVQGIDHPVGLGAEDALGLAGEKWITKNIVRFSTWQGMKEVHLNLSQSLVNAADIEAFIDMAENKVSGQTITVNGNRLEIGYDELSGQSWIEVSSDYDEGAIPRQQCSRVVPNEERGYYMLEECTHQWEYPLYPMTESR
;
A
#
# COMPACT_ATOMS: atom_id res chain seq x y z
N MET A 1 -33.11 10.91 28.19
CA MET A 1 -33.00 10.56 26.74
C MET A 1 -33.70 9.22 26.52
N THR A 2 -34.42 9.06 25.38
CA THR A 2 -35.04 7.80 25.02
C THR A 2 -33.98 6.77 24.55
N LYS A 3 -34.24 5.46 24.72
CA LYS A 3 -33.36 4.38 24.26
C LYS A 3 -32.98 4.54 22.78
N THR A 4 -33.94 4.96 21.96
CA THR A 4 -33.72 5.23 20.52
C THR A 4 -32.69 6.31 20.27
N LYS A 5 -32.70 7.41 21.05
CA LYS A 5 -31.69 8.48 20.89
C LYS A 5 -30.28 7.98 21.23
N TRP A 6 -30.14 7.18 22.26
CA TRP A 6 -28.84 6.57 22.62
C TRP A 6 -28.34 5.63 21.52
N THR A 7 -29.22 4.78 20.96
CA THR A 7 -28.85 3.87 19.87
C THR A 7 -28.37 4.65 18.62
N LEU A 8 -29.06 5.75 18.25
CA LEU A 8 -28.64 6.59 17.13
C LEU A 8 -27.29 7.28 17.40
N ILE A 9 -27.05 7.76 18.62
CA ILE A 9 -25.77 8.36 18.99
C ILE A 9 -24.63 7.35 18.88
N LEU A 10 -24.82 6.14 19.40
CA LEU A 10 -23.83 5.07 19.33
C LEU A 10 -23.54 4.67 17.86
N LEU A 11 -24.59 4.55 17.07
CA LEU A 11 -24.46 4.25 15.63
C LEU A 11 -23.67 5.36 14.90
N GLY A 12 -24.02 6.62 15.18
CA GLY A 12 -23.32 7.78 14.65
C GLY A 12 -21.86 7.83 15.06
N ALA A 13 -21.56 7.56 16.34
CA ALA A 13 -20.19 7.51 16.85
C ALA A 13 -19.37 6.40 16.21
N MET A 14 -19.97 5.20 16.02
CA MET A 14 -19.31 4.09 15.31
C MET A 14 -18.95 4.48 13.87
N ASN A 15 -19.90 5.04 13.13
CA ASN A 15 -19.64 5.45 11.75
C ASN A 15 -18.62 6.59 11.68
N LEU A 16 -18.69 7.58 12.57
CA LEU A 16 -17.71 8.66 12.63
C LEU A 16 -16.31 8.13 12.91
N MET A 17 -16.18 7.16 13.84
CA MET A 17 -14.91 6.51 14.12
C MET A 17 -14.35 5.81 12.88
N LEU A 18 -15.16 5.06 12.13
CA LEU A 18 -14.74 4.40 10.89
C LEU A 18 -14.30 5.41 9.82
N ILE A 19 -15.00 6.53 9.70
CA ILE A 19 -14.62 7.61 8.78
C ILE A 19 -13.29 8.23 9.19
N ILE A 20 -13.10 8.56 10.48
CA ILE A 20 -11.83 9.11 10.96
C ILE A 20 -10.69 8.11 10.73
N MET A 21 -10.90 6.83 11.02
CA MET A 21 -9.91 5.79 10.75
C MET A 21 -9.52 5.76 9.28
N TYR A 22 -10.50 5.78 8.38
CA TYR A 22 -10.25 5.80 6.93
C TYR A 22 -9.45 7.04 6.50
N LEU A 23 -9.79 8.24 7.00
CA LEU A 23 -9.09 9.49 6.67
C LEU A 23 -7.68 9.58 7.25
N THR A 24 -7.34 8.72 8.22
CA THR A 24 -6.02 8.68 8.86
C THR A 24 -5.23 7.41 8.53
N ASP A 25 -5.66 6.68 7.49
CA ASP A 25 -5.05 5.44 6.99
C ASP A 25 -5.02 4.29 8.01
N TYR A 26 -5.91 4.34 9.01
CA TYR A 26 -6.09 3.24 9.94
C TYR A 26 -7.24 2.34 9.52
N PHE A 27 -7.03 1.04 9.61
CA PHE A 27 -8.01 0.04 9.20
C PHE A 27 -8.19 -1.03 10.27
N ILE A 28 -9.42 -1.48 10.43
CA ILE A 28 -9.74 -2.67 11.24
C ILE A 28 -9.46 -3.88 10.36
N LEU A 29 -8.32 -4.53 10.57
CA LEU A 29 -7.76 -5.54 9.66
C LEU A 29 -8.69 -6.74 9.45
N PHE A 30 -9.38 -7.22 10.49
CA PHE A 30 -10.31 -8.35 10.35
C PHE A 30 -11.60 -8.02 9.56
N LEU A 31 -11.92 -6.72 9.38
CA LEU A 31 -13.03 -6.28 8.54
C LEU A 31 -12.63 -6.05 7.08
N LYS A 32 -11.34 -5.91 6.80
CA LYS A 32 -10.82 -5.67 5.45
C LYS A 32 -11.20 -6.79 4.46
N PRO A 33 -10.97 -8.08 4.76
CA PRO A 33 -11.30 -9.17 3.85
C PRO A 33 -12.78 -9.23 3.43
N ILE A 34 -13.66 -8.75 4.29
CA ILE A 34 -15.11 -8.71 4.03
C ILE A 34 -15.60 -7.31 3.61
N GLY A 35 -14.67 -6.39 3.29
CA GLY A 35 -14.99 -5.06 2.80
C GLY A 35 -15.91 -4.24 3.71
N TYR A 36 -15.81 -4.42 5.03
CA TYR A 36 -16.68 -3.73 6.00
C TYR A 36 -18.20 -4.00 5.82
N VAL A 37 -18.58 -5.12 5.22
CA VAL A 37 -20.00 -5.51 5.07
C VAL A 37 -20.72 -5.60 6.42
N ILE A 38 -20.04 -6.05 7.48
CA ILE A 38 -20.62 -6.17 8.83
C ILE A 38 -21.08 -4.81 9.37
N PRO A 39 -20.25 -3.75 9.44
CA PRO A 39 -20.73 -2.43 9.85
C PRO A 39 -21.89 -1.90 9.00
N LEU A 40 -21.86 -2.12 7.69
CA LEU A 40 -22.93 -1.73 6.79
C LEU A 40 -24.24 -2.46 7.12
N ALA A 41 -24.20 -3.77 7.32
CA ALA A 41 -25.36 -4.58 7.72
C ALA A 41 -25.92 -4.15 9.09
N ILE A 42 -25.04 -3.86 10.08
CA ILE A 42 -25.46 -3.35 11.39
C ILE A 42 -26.22 -2.03 11.24
N ASN A 43 -25.71 -1.10 10.42
CA ASN A 43 -26.41 0.16 10.15
C ASN A 43 -27.82 -0.07 9.61
N ILE A 44 -27.96 -0.94 8.61
CA ILE A 44 -29.26 -1.25 7.98
C ILE A 44 -30.22 -1.87 9.01
N ILE A 45 -29.76 -2.86 9.77
CA ILE A 45 -30.60 -3.56 10.77
C ILE A 45 -31.05 -2.59 11.87
N VAL A 46 -30.14 -1.81 12.42
CA VAL A 46 -30.45 -0.86 13.50
C VAL A 46 -31.43 0.21 13.03
N LEU A 47 -31.22 0.77 11.84
CA LEU A 47 -32.13 1.77 11.26
C LEU A 47 -33.52 1.18 10.97
N ALA A 48 -33.58 -0.06 10.48
CA ALA A 48 -34.84 -0.76 10.28
C ALA A 48 -35.61 -0.99 11.59
N VAL A 49 -34.93 -1.46 12.63
CA VAL A 49 -35.54 -1.67 13.96
C VAL A 49 -36.09 -0.35 14.54
N ILE A 50 -35.32 0.74 14.38
CA ILE A 50 -35.75 2.07 14.82
C ILE A 50 -36.96 2.53 14.00
N GLY A 51 -36.96 2.33 12.68
CA GLY A 51 -38.02 2.69 11.78
C GLY A 51 -39.34 1.98 12.14
N PHE A 52 -39.30 0.67 12.35
CA PHE A 52 -40.52 -0.12 12.75
C PHE A 52 -41.01 0.24 14.15
N ARG A 53 -40.13 0.67 15.07
CA ARG A 53 -40.55 1.09 16.44
C ARG A 53 -41.01 2.54 16.52
N SER A 54 -40.80 3.32 15.49
CA SER A 54 -41.17 4.72 15.47
C SER A 54 -42.61 4.89 14.99
N SER A 55 -43.48 5.37 15.87
CA SER A 55 -44.86 5.73 15.49
C SER A 55 -44.96 6.94 14.55
N ARG A 56 -43.82 7.62 14.32
CA ARG A 56 -43.75 8.84 13.53
C ARG A 56 -43.68 8.60 12.02
N TYR A 57 -43.18 7.41 11.62
CA TYR A 57 -43.02 7.04 10.21
C TYR A 57 -43.94 5.88 9.88
N HIS A 58 -44.56 5.94 8.70
CA HIS A 58 -45.33 4.82 8.19
C HIS A 58 -44.35 3.65 7.89
N ASN A 59 -44.72 2.44 8.35
CA ASN A 59 -43.89 1.24 8.18
C ASN A 59 -43.50 0.96 6.71
N LEU A 60 -44.32 1.45 5.76
CA LEU A 60 -44.04 1.36 4.34
C LEU A 60 -42.63 1.92 3.98
N TRP A 61 -42.27 3.08 4.55
CA TRP A 61 -40.94 3.69 4.26
C TRP A 61 -39.80 2.85 4.79
N THR A 62 -39.96 2.21 5.92
CA THR A 62 -38.95 1.28 6.48
C THR A 62 -38.81 0.04 5.61
N ILE A 63 -39.94 -0.49 5.10
CA ILE A 63 -39.91 -1.62 4.17
C ILE A 63 -39.27 -1.25 2.85
N VAL A 64 -39.61 -0.11 2.28
CA VAL A 64 -38.97 0.39 1.05
C VAL A 64 -37.46 0.57 1.25
N GLY A 65 -37.04 1.17 2.37
CA GLY A 65 -35.61 1.33 2.70
C GLY A 65 -34.87 -0.01 2.81
N LEU A 66 -35.49 -1.02 3.44
CA LEU A 66 -34.94 -2.38 3.50
C LEU A 66 -34.83 -3.02 2.11
N ILE A 67 -35.88 -2.93 1.29
CA ILE A 67 -35.85 -3.49 -0.07
C ILE A 67 -34.73 -2.83 -0.90
N LEU A 68 -34.53 -1.52 -0.79
CA LEU A 68 -33.47 -0.81 -1.50
C LEU A 68 -32.06 -1.12 -0.96
N SER A 69 -31.94 -1.49 0.33
CA SER A 69 -30.64 -1.83 0.91
C SER A 69 -30.12 -3.22 0.50
N ILE A 70 -31.01 -4.15 0.12
CA ILE A 70 -30.60 -5.50 -0.32
C ILE A 70 -29.71 -5.45 -1.57
N PRO A 71 -30.11 -4.80 -2.68
CA PRO A 71 -29.22 -4.70 -3.85
C PRO A 71 -27.88 -4.01 -3.52
N ILE A 72 -27.88 -2.99 -2.65
CA ILE A 72 -26.65 -2.31 -2.24
C ILE A 72 -25.70 -3.28 -1.53
N LEU A 73 -26.20 -4.09 -0.58
CA LEU A 73 -25.42 -5.11 0.10
C LEU A 73 -24.90 -6.19 -0.88
N LEU A 74 -25.75 -6.64 -1.80
CA LEU A 74 -25.39 -7.66 -2.79
C LEU A 74 -24.32 -7.16 -3.74
N ILE A 75 -24.46 -5.94 -4.28
CA ILE A 75 -23.48 -5.33 -5.18
C ILE A 75 -22.17 -5.12 -4.41
N HIS A 76 -22.22 -4.59 -3.20
CA HIS A 76 -21.02 -4.37 -2.40
C HIS A 76 -20.31 -5.69 -2.08
N GLY A 77 -21.05 -6.72 -1.63
CA GLY A 77 -20.49 -8.05 -1.37
C GLY A 77 -19.91 -8.70 -2.61
N PHE A 78 -20.57 -8.55 -3.77
CA PHE A 78 -20.07 -9.03 -5.05
C PHE A 78 -18.77 -8.33 -5.46
N LEU A 79 -18.68 -7.00 -5.31
CA LEU A 79 -17.45 -6.25 -5.61
C LEU A 79 -16.28 -6.65 -4.70
N VAL A 80 -16.55 -6.89 -3.41
CA VAL A 80 -15.55 -7.39 -2.46
C VAL A 80 -15.08 -8.79 -2.86
N TRP A 81 -16.00 -9.67 -3.24
CA TRP A 81 -15.65 -11.01 -3.71
C TRP A 81 -14.86 -10.98 -5.03
N LEU A 82 -15.25 -10.11 -5.97
CA LEU A 82 -14.57 -9.96 -7.26
C LEU A 82 -13.14 -9.38 -7.10
N ALA A 83 -12.92 -8.58 -6.08
CA ALA A 83 -11.61 -7.96 -5.82
C ALA A 83 -10.55 -8.98 -5.38
N ASP A 84 -10.96 -10.14 -4.88
CA ASP A 84 -10.13 -11.31 -4.52
C ASP A 84 -8.85 -10.97 -3.74
N TYR A 85 -9.00 -10.15 -2.70
CA TYR A 85 -7.87 -9.78 -1.83
C TYR A 85 -7.49 -10.92 -0.89
N SER A 86 -6.23 -11.25 -0.86
CA SER A 86 -5.63 -12.15 0.13
C SER A 86 -4.83 -11.37 1.17
N TYR A 87 -4.68 -11.95 2.36
CA TYR A 87 -4.02 -11.30 3.50
C TYR A 87 -3.08 -12.28 4.20
N THR A 88 -1.85 -11.83 4.42
CA THR A 88 -0.86 -12.58 5.20
C THR A 88 -0.28 -11.69 6.28
N LYS A 89 -0.10 -12.24 7.48
CA LYS A 89 0.52 -11.55 8.62
C LYS A 89 1.90 -12.13 8.87
N ILE A 90 2.90 -11.26 8.98
CA ILE A 90 4.25 -11.60 9.41
C ILE A 90 4.60 -10.85 10.69
N ASP A 91 5.15 -11.56 11.65
CA ASP A 91 5.50 -11.02 12.97
C ASP A 91 7.00 -10.75 13.07
N SER A 92 7.39 -9.62 13.69
CA SER A 92 8.80 -9.35 13.94
C SER A 92 9.39 -10.37 14.93
N PRO A 93 10.71 -10.64 14.87
CA PRO A 93 11.36 -11.64 15.72
C PRO A 93 11.12 -11.47 17.23
N HIS A 94 10.72 -10.29 17.67
CA HIS A 94 10.44 -9.97 19.05
C HIS A 94 8.97 -9.73 19.35
N ASN A 95 8.06 -10.05 18.42
CA ASN A 95 6.61 -9.83 18.54
C ASN A 95 6.20 -8.39 18.94
N GLN A 96 7.07 -7.41 18.72
CA GLN A 96 6.80 -6.02 19.08
C GLN A 96 5.95 -5.30 18.02
N GLN A 97 6.09 -5.75 16.78
CA GLN A 97 5.36 -5.22 15.64
C GLN A 97 5.02 -6.37 14.68
N SER A 98 3.98 -6.19 13.91
CA SER A 98 3.59 -7.11 12.86
C SER A 98 3.30 -6.31 11.59
N LEU A 99 3.54 -6.93 10.46
CA LEU A 99 3.18 -6.41 9.15
C LEU A 99 2.06 -7.29 8.59
N VAL A 100 0.94 -6.69 8.23
CA VAL A 100 -0.10 -7.36 7.48
C VAL A 100 0.03 -6.93 6.02
N ILE A 101 0.08 -7.89 5.14
CA ILE A 101 0.24 -7.70 3.71
C ILE A 101 -1.09 -8.06 3.05
N GLU A 102 -1.68 -7.09 2.38
CA GLU A 102 -2.84 -7.28 1.51
C GLU A 102 -2.32 -7.42 0.09
N TYR A 103 -2.68 -8.48 -0.60
CA TYR A 103 -2.22 -8.69 -1.96
C TYR A 103 -3.32 -9.25 -2.86
N ARG A 104 -3.20 -8.95 -4.14
CA ARG A 104 -4.01 -9.51 -5.21
C ARG A 104 -3.21 -9.53 -6.51
N HIS A 105 -3.68 -10.31 -7.46
CA HIS A 105 -3.18 -10.23 -8.83
C HIS A 105 -4.34 -10.09 -9.82
N PHE A 106 -4.02 -9.55 -10.96
CA PHE A 106 -4.96 -9.40 -12.06
C PHE A 106 -4.25 -9.75 -13.36
N THR A 107 -4.84 -10.65 -14.15
CA THR A 107 -4.27 -11.12 -15.41
C THR A 107 -5.18 -10.74 -16.57
N LEU A 108 -4.68 -9.87 -17.45
CA LEU A 108 -5.34 -9.48 -18.69
C LEU A 108 -4.27 -9.38 -19.81
N GLY A 109 -3.77 -10.55 -20.27
CA GLY A 109 -2.61 -10.63 -21.15
C GLY A 109 -1.28 -10.54 -20.39
N GLU A 110 -1.17 -9.62 -19.47
CA GLU A 110 -0.07 -9.46 -18.50
C GLU A 110 -0.60 -9.68 -17.09
N THR A 111 0.25 -10.16 -16.18
CA THR A 111 -0.13 -10.31 -14.77
C THR A 111 0.43 -9.16 -13.95
N THR A 112 -0.46 -8.41 -13.33
CA THR A 112 -0.09 -7.35 -12.40
C THR A 112 -0.39 -7.79 -10.98
N TYR A 113 0.61 -7.71 -10.12
CA TYR A 113 0.54 -7.99 -8.70
C TYR A 113 0.51 -6.68 -7.92
N PHE A 114 -0.37 -6.59 -6.92
CA PHE A 114 -0.53 -5.42 -6.06
C PHE A 114 -0.34 -5.84 -4.61
N TYR A 115 0.45 -5.06 -3.86
CA TYR A 115 0.72 -5.30 -2.45
C TYR A 115 0.58 -4.01 -1.66
N ASN A 116 -0.26 -4.06 -0.62
CA ASN A 116 -0.39 -3.01 0.35
C ASN A 116 0.08 -3.52 1.71
N PHE A 117 0.77 -2.69 2.45
CA PHE A 117 1.38 -3.04 3.72
C PHE A 117 0.71 -2.28 4.85
N TYR A 118 0.34 -3.01 5.92
CA TYR A 118 -0.28 -2.44 7.10
C TYR A 118 0.58 -2.73 8.31
N LYS A 119 1.14 -1.69 8.93
CA LYS A 119 1.82 -1.80 10.21
C LYS A 119 0.79 -2.01 11.30
N THR A 120 0.97 -3.03 12.13
CA THR A 120 0.11 -3.30 13.27
C THR A 120 0.94 -3.68 14.50
N ARG A 121 0.42 -3.35 15.68
CA ARG A 121 1.04 -3.73 16.96
C ARG A 121 0.31 -4.90 17.61
N PHE A 122 -1.01 -5.00 17.45
CA PHE A 122 -1.85 -6.00 18.11
C PHE A 122 -2.63 -6.88 17.12
N GLY A 123 -2.41 -6.72 15.82
CA GLY A 123 -3.09 -7.50 14.79
C GLY A 123 -4.53 -7.09 14.46
N PHE A 124 -5.15 -6.20 15.25
CA PHE A 124 -6.55 -5.79 15.04
C PHE A 124 -6.68 -4.51 14.21
N ILE A 125 -5.83 -3.53 14.50
CA ILE A 125 -5.82 -2.24 13.82
C ILE A 125 -4.47 -2.11 13.12
N GLY A 126 -4.48 -1.81 11.84
CA GLY A 126 -3.30 -1.55 11.03
C GLY A 126 -3.32 -0.15 10.45
N LYS A 127 -2.15 0.48 10.39
CA LYS A 127 -1.94 1.70 9.63
C LYS A 127 -1.39 1.33 8.27
N LEU A 128 -2.02 1.79 7.20
CA LEU A 128 -1.53 1.63 5.83
C LEU A 128 -0.19 2.37 5.69
N LEU A 129 0.76 1.71 5.05
CA LEU A 129 2.03 2.29 4.62
C LEU A 129 1.88 2.61 3.12
N ASP A 130 1.13 3.67 2.81
CA ASP A 130 0.71 4.00 1.45
C ASP A 130 1.90 4.26 0.52
N ASP A 131 2.92 4.90 1.06
CA ASP A 131 4.21 5.17 0.41
C ASP A 131 5.08 3.92 0.16
N GLN A 132 4.70 2.76 0.71
CA GLN A 132 5.44 1.50 0.58
C GLN A 132 4.70 0.47 -0.30
N SER A 133 3.58 0.85 -0.91
CA SER A 133 2.83 -0.04 -1.81
C SER A 133 3.71 -0.54 -2.96
N ILE A 134 3.61 -1.82 -3.28
CA ILE A 134 4.37 -2.43 -4.38
C ILE A 134 3.40 -2.84 -5.48
N ARG A 135 3.73 -2.45 -6.70
CA ARG A 135 3.07 -2.94 -7.91
C ARG A 135 4.11 -3.60 -8.80
N MET A 136 3.90 -4.86 -9.14
CA MET A 136 4.77 -5.60 -10.05
C MET A 136 3.99 -6.07 -11.26
N MET A 137 4.53 -5.84 -12.45
CA MET A 137 3.95 -6.32 -13.71
C MET A 137 4.90 -7.33 -14.33
N VAL A 138 4.36 -8.49 -14.71
CA VAL A 138 5.12 -9.57 -15.36
C VAL A 138 4.50 -9.84 -16.72
N GLN A 139 5.29 -9.64 -17.78
CA GLN A 139 4.84 -9.84 -19.15
C GLN A 139 4.91 -11.30 -19.60
N GLY A 140 3.99 -11.69 -20.48
CA GLY A 140 3.58 -13.04 -20.85
C GLY A 140 4.66 -14.12 -21.04
N ILE A 141 5.79 -13.85 -21.69
CA ILE A 141 6.80 -14.89 -21.99
C ILE A 141 7.67 -15.19 -20.76
N ASP A 142 7.89 -14.18 -19.91
CA ASP A 142 8.73 -14.30 -18.70
C ASP A 142 7.93 -14.70 -17.45
N HIS A 143 6.62 -14.89 -17.60
CA HIS A 143 5.76 -15.27 -16.48
C HIS A 143 5.90 -16.77 -16.22
N PRO A 144 6.52 -17.19 -15.11
CA PRO A 144 6.55 -18.60 -14.75
C PRO A 144 5.13 -19.12 -14.57
N VAL A 145 4.83 -20.26 -15.16
CA VAL A 145 3.52 -20.89 -15.01
C VAL A 145 3.26 -21.16 -13.54
N GLY A 146 2.19 -20.54 -13.00
CA GLY A 146 1.77 -20.75 -11.62
C GLY A 146 2.44 -19.84 -10.58
N LEU A 147 3.15 -18.77 -10.99
CA LEU A 147 3.66 -17.79 -10.04
C LEU A 147 2.50 -17.10 -9.33
N GLY A 148 2.30 -17.44 -8.06
CA GLY A 148 1.32 -16.81 -7.19
C GLY A 148 1.78 -15.43 -6.70
N ALA A 149 0.85 -14.63 -6.19
CA ALA A 149 1.21 -13.33 -5.62
C ALA A 149 2.13 -13.45 -4.39
N GLU A 150 2.01 -14.54 -3.63
CA GLU A 150 2.90 -14.85 -2.50
C GLU A 150 4.33 -15.09 -2.95
N ASP A 151 4.49 -15.91 -3.99
CA ASP A 151 5.79 -16.26 -4.55
C ASP A 151 6.43 -15.06 -5.26
N ALA A 152 5.62 -14.27 -5.96
CA ALA A 152 6.11 -13.07 -6.64
C ALA A 152 6.67 -12.03 -5.66
N LEU A 153 6.10 -11.91 -4.46
CA LEU A 153 6.64 -11.06 -3.38
C LEU A 153 7.78 -11.77 -2.62
N GLY A 154 7.86 -13.09 -2.67
CA GLY A 154 8.82 -13.87 -1.89
C GLY A 154 8.45 -13.95 -0.41
N LEU A 155 7.16 -14.13 -0.09
CA LEU A 155 6.65 -14.18 1.29
C LEU A 155 7.26 -15.30 2.13
N ALA A 156 7.62 -16.43 1.53
CA ALA A 156 8.25 -17.54 2.25
C ALA A 156 9.74 -17.29 2.60
N GLY A 157 10.32 -16.23 2.06
CA GLY A 157 11.73 -15.87 2.21
C GLY A 157 11.98 -14.51 2.83
N GLU A 158 10.95 -13.90 3.44
CA GLU A 158 11.07 -12.60 4.07
C GLU A 158 12.10 -12.61 5.21
N LYS A 159 12.84 -11.53 5.34
CA LYS A 159 13.84 -11.34 6.40
C LYS A 159 13.64 -10.02 7.12
N TRP A 160 13.52 -10.07 8.42
CA TRP A 160 13.58 -8.89 9.26
C TRP A 160 15.04 -8.43 9.41
N ILE A 161 15.39 -7.32 8.77
CA ILE A 161 16.73 -6.72 8.85
C ILE A 161 16.87 -5.99 10.18
N THR A 162 15.81 -5.28 10.57
CA THR A 162 15.70 -4.64 11.89
C THR A 162 14.27 -4.83 12.40
N LYS A 163 13.98 -4.35 13.61
CA LYS A 163 12.60 -4.35 14.14
C LYS A 163 11.60 -3.54 13.30
N ASN A 164 12.09 -2.68 12.41
CA ASN A 164 11.29 -1.78 11.60
C ASN A 164 11.46 -1.95 10.09
N ILE A 165 12.29 -2.88 9.65
CA ILE A 165 12.60 -3.11 8.24
C ILE A 165 12.43 -4.57 7.92
N VAL A 166 11.56 -4.87 6.95
CA VAL A 166 11.37 -6.20 6.38
C VAL A 166 11.86 -6.19 4.95
N ARG A 167 12.65 -7.17 4.59
CA ARG A 167 13.15 -7.37 3.22
C ARG A 167 12.46 -8.56 2.59
N PHE A 168 12.03 -8.38 1.36
CA PHE A 168 11.43 -9.39 0.50
C PHE A 168 12.32 -9.65 -0.71
N SER A 169 12.55 -10.93 -1.01
CA SER A 169 13.19 -11.38 -2.24
C SER A 169 12.13 -11.53 -3.32
N THR A 170 11.74 -10.42 -3.95
CA THR A 170 10.67 -10.44 -4.95
C THR A 170 11.16 -10.98 -6.28
N TRP A 171 10.25 -11.33 -7.18
CA TRP A 171 10.56 -11.70 -8.56
C TRP A 171 11.39 -10.64 -9.30
N GLN A 172 11.23 -9.36 -8.92
CA GLN A 172 11.91 -8.23 -9.55
C GLN A 172 13.07 -7.68 -8.71
N GLY A 173 13.61 -8.47 -7.80
CA GLY A 173 14.71 -8.10 -6.95
C GLY A 173 14.32 -7.86 -5.49
N MET A 174 15.27 -7.40 -4.71
CA MET A 174 15.07 -7.15 -3.28
C MET A 174 14.23 -5.91 -3.05
N LYS A 175 13.24 -6.02 -2.15
CA LYS A 175 12.42 -4.90 -1.70
C LYS A 175 12.44 -4.81 -0.19
N GLU A 176 12.58 -3.59 0.32
CA GLU A 176 12.49 -3.32 1.75
C GLU A 176 11.23 -2.51 2.06
N VAL A 177 10.54 -2.93 3.12
CA VAL A 177 9.38 -2.23 3.66
C VAL A 177 9.75 -1.68 5.03
N HIS A 178 9.68 -0.36 5.15
CA HIS A 178 10.04 0.39 6.35
C HIS A 178 8.78 0.69 7.17
N LEU A 179 8.66 0.11 8.35
CA LEU A 179 7.50 0.30 9.23
C LEU A 179 7.46 1.68 9.89
N ASN A 180 8.59 2.39 9.91
CA ASN A 180 8.71 3.76 10.40
C ASN A 180 9.58 4.54 9.44
N LEU A 181 9.01 5.48 8.71
CA LEU A 181 9.73 6.39 7.82
C LEU A 181 10.78 7.27 8.53
N SER A 182 10.55 7.56 9.83
CA SER A 182 11.49 8.36 10.62
C SER A 182 12.85 7.71 10.87
N GLN A 183 13.10 6.51 10.33
CA GLN A 183 14.39 5.80 10.44
C GLN A 183 15.03 5.50 9.08
N SER A 184 14.58 6.12 8.00
CA SER A 184 15.37 6.08 6.78
C SER A 184 16.70 6.80 7.07
N LEU A 185 17.80 6.07 6.88
CA LEU A 185 19.17 6.55 7.17
C LEU A 185 19.62 7.71 6.26
N VAL A 186 18.81 8.06 5.27
CA VAL A 186 19.09 9.12 4.31
C VAL A 186 18.13 10.26 4.57
N ASN A 187 18.66 11.45 4.64
CA ASN A 187 17.92 12.68 4.86
C ASN A 187 17.32 13.15 3.52
N ALA A 188 16.12 13.74 3.50
CA ALA A 188 15.55 14.31 2.28
C ALA A 188 16.53 15.30 1.60
N ALA A 189 17.29 16.05 2.40
CA ALA A 189 18.34 16.95 1.92
C ALA A 189 19.45 16.22 1.12
N ASP A 190 19.77 14.98 1.47
CA ASP A 190 20.82 14.22 0.77
C ASP A 190 20.32 13.76 -0.60
N ILE A 191 19.01 13.48 -0.73
CA ILE A 191 18.41 13.14 -2.03
C ILE A 191 18.29 14.36 -2.92
N GLU A 192 17.85 15.50 -2.38
CA GLU A 192 17.82 16.75 -3.14
C GLU A 192 19.21 17.11 -3.66
N ALA A 193 20.23 17.00 -2.81
CA ALA A 193 21.62 17.20 -3.23
C ALA A 193 22.06 16.18 -4.30
N PHE A 194 21.61 14.91 -4.20
CA PHE A 194 21.91 13.89 -5.20
C PHE A 194 21.22 14.17 -6.55
N ILE A 195 19.96 14.64 -6.51
CA ILE A 195 19.22 15.05 -7.72
C ILE A 195 19.93 16.23 -8.38
N ASP A 196 20.31 17.25 -7.61
CA ASP A 196 21.04 18.41 -8.12
C ASP A 196 22.37 17.99 -8.78
N MET A 197 23.09 17.03 -8.18
CA MET A 197 24.31 16.48 -8.76
C MET A 197 24.03 15.71 -10.06
N ALA A 198 22.92 14.96 -10.13
CA ALA A 198 22.53 14.24 -11.35
C ALA A 198 22.15 15.21 -12.49
N GLU A 199 21.42 16.28 -12.19
CA GLU A 199 21.09 17.33 -13.15
C GLU A 199 22.33 18.08 -13.65
N ASN A 200 23.30 18.32 -12.76
CA ASN A 200 24.57 18.93 -13.09
C ASN A 200 25.60 17.96 -13.70
N LYS A 201 25.20 16.71 -13.97
CA LYS A 201 26.01 15.68 -14.62
C LYS A 201 27.29 15.33 -13.87
N VAL A 202 27.26 15.35 -12.55
CA VAL A 202 28.39 15.01 -11.70
C VAL A 202 28.48 13.48 -11.58
N SER A 203 29.20 12.87 -12.51
CA SER A 203 29.32 11.41 -12.60
C SER A 203 30.06 10.81 -11.41
N GLY A 204 29.73 9.55 -11.06
CA GLY A 204 30.40 8.79 -10.01
C GLY A 204 29.92 9.10 -8.58
N GLN A 205 29.01 10.04 -8.40
CA GLN A 205 28.38 10.26 -7.09
C GLN A 205 27.39 9.16 -6.78
N THR A 206 27.37 8.73 -5.52
CA THR A 206 26.53 7.61 -5.09
C THR A 206 25.72 7.96 -3.84
N ILE A 207 24.49 7.43 -3.77
CA ILE A 207 23.67 7.45 -2.57
C ILE A 207 23.06 6.07 -2.35
N THR A 208 22.91 5.64 -1.10
CA THR A 208 22.22 4.37 -0.79
C THR A 208 20.85 4.66 -0.21
N VAL A 209 19.82 4.18 -0.88
CA VAL A 209 18.42 4.42 -0.54
C VAL A 209 17.67 3.11 -0.53
N ASN A 210 17.03 2.78 0.58
CA ASN A 210 16.22 1.55 0.74
C ASN A 210 16.99 0.27 0.33
N GLY A 211 18.30 0.20 0.67
CA GLY A 211 19.15 -0.96 0.33
C GLY A 211 19.62 -1.00 -1.12
N ASN A 212 19.27 -0.02 -1.92
CA ASN A 212 19.78 0.15 -3.29
C ASN A 212 20.82 1.27 -3.33
N ARG A 213 21.92 1.03 -4.01
CA ARG A 213 22.93 2.03 -4.35
C ARG A 213 22.57 2.65 -5.68
N LEU A 214 22.36 3.96 -5.67
CA LEU A 214 22.16 4.77 -6.87
C LEU A 214 23.49 5.45 -7.20
N GLU A 215 23.89 5.42 -8.47
CA GLU A 215 25.12 6.03 -8.96
C GLU A 215 24.82 6.87 -10.21
N ILE A 216 25.35 8.09 -10.24
CA ILE A 216 25.20 8.98 -11.40
C ILE A 216 26.19 8.57 -12.48
N GLY A 217 25.68 8.11 -13.61
CA GLY A 217 26.42 7.86 -14.82
C GLY A 217 26.34 9.05 -15.78
N TYR A 218 27.39 9.29 -16.54
CA TYR A 218 27.43 10.31 -17.58
C TYR A 218 28.30 9.83 -18.75
N ASP A 219 27.77 9.98 -19.96
CA ASP A 219 28.52 9.72 -21.20
C ASP A 219 28.85 11.04 -21.89
N GLU A 220 30.13 11.36 -21.97
CA GLU A 220 30.62 12.58 -22.63
C GLU A 220 30.30 12.63 -24.12
N LEU A 221 30.21 11.46 -24.80
CA LEU A 221 29.97 11.39 -26.25
C LEU A 221 28.55 11.71 -26.60
N SER A 222 27.59 11.16 -25.85
CA SER A 222 26.15 11.40 -26.04
C SER A 222 25.63 12.61 -25.27
N GLY A 223 26.36 13.08 -24.26
CA GLY A 223 25.95 14.15 -23.36
C GLY A 223 24.80 13.74 -22.44
N GLN A 224 24.49 12.44 -22.36
CA GLN A 224 23.39 11.90 -21.55
C GLN A 224 23.88 11.53 -20.15
N SER A 225 23.05 11.82 -19.15
CA SER A 225 23.22 11.34 -17.79
C SER A 225 22.09 10.38 -17.44
N TRP A 226 22.38 9.41 -16.58
CA TRP A 226 21.41 8.45 -16.04
C TRP A 226 21.76 8.11 -14.61
N ILE A 227 20.83 7.46 -13.92
CA ILE A 227 21.08 6.90 -12.60
C ILE A 227 21.14 5.38 -12.74
N GLU A 228 22.28 4.81 -12.41
CA GLU A 228 22.47 3.37 -12.32
C GLU A 228 22.06 2.91 -10.94
N VAL A 229 21.20 1.87 -10.88
CA VAL A 229 20.75 1.28 -9.62
C VAL A 229 21.40 -0.10 -9.47
N SER A 230 22.08 -0.30 -8.36
CA SER A 230 22.65 -1.59 -7.99
C SER A 230 22.27 -1.92 -6.54
N SER A 231 22.28 -3.21 -6.21
CA SER A 231 22.10 -3.67 -4.83
C SER A 231 23.39 -4.38 -4.41
N ASP A 232 23.76 -4.27 -3.13
CA ASP A 232 24.91 -4.95 -2.57
C ASP A 232 24.74 -6.49 -2.48
N TYR A 233 23.60 -7.01 -2.92
CA TYR A 233 23.28 -8.43 -2.88
C TYR A 233 23.19 -9.00 -4.29
N ASP A 234 24.08 -9.95 -4.60
CA ASP A 234 24.20 -10.60 -5.91
C ASP A 234 22.98 -11.39 -6.33
N GLU A 235 22.06 -11.71 -5.42
CA GLU A 235 20.85 -12.47 -5.70
C GLU A 235 19.62 -11.54 -5.62
N GLY A 236 19.13 -11.07 -6.76
CA GLY A 236 17.85 -10.38 -6.86
C GLY A 236 17.92 -8.85 -6.75
N ALA A 237 19.06 -8.27 -7.07
CA ALA A 237 19.12 -6.85 -7.35
C ALA A 237 18.05 -6.43 -8.35
N ILE A 238 17.50 -5.24 -8.19
CA ILE A 238 16.79 -4.57 -9.29
C ILE A 238 17.68 -4.77 -10.53
N PRO A 239 17.16 -5.35 -11.62
CA PRO A 239 17.97 -5.61 -12.81
C PRO A 239 18.71 -4.30 -13.13
N ARG A 240 20.03 -4.40 -13.32
CA ARG A 240 20.90 -3.25 -13.60
C ARG A 240 20.23 -2.38 -14.65
N GLN A 241 19.65 -1.28 -14.22
CA GLN A 241 18.89 -0.42 -15.11
C GLN A 241 19.84 0.59 -15.69
N GLN A 242 20.03 0.52 -16.99
CA GLN A 242 20.89 1.43 -17.70
C GLN A 242 20.28 2.83 -17.89
N CYS A 243 19.05 3.01 -17.46
CA CYS A 243 18.35 4.28 -17.54
C CYS A 243 17.31 4.40 -16.43
N SER A 244 17.57 5.25 -15.48
CA SER A 244 16.57 5.68 -14.48
C SER A 244 16.76 7.14 -14.16
N ARG A 245 15.70 7.80 -13.77
CA ARG A 245 15.70 9.19 -13.30
C ARG A 245 14.97 9.31 -11.98
N VAL A 246 15.36 10.24 -11.15
CA VAL A 246 14.62 10.61 -9.96
C VAL A 246 13.66 11.74 -10.32
N VAL A 247 12.37 11.50 -10.11
CA VAL A 247 11.31 12.45 -10.42
C VAL A 247 10.50 12.74 -9.17
N PRO A 248 10.07 14.01 -8.95
CA PRO A 248 9.15 14.33 -7.87
C PRO A 248 7.75 13.83 -8.24
N ASN A 249 7.07 13.21 -7.28
CA ASN A 249 5.65 12.93 -7.35
C ASN A 249 4.93 13.85 -6.36
N GLU A 250 4.50 15.02 -6.85
CA GLU A 250 3.87 16.04 -6.02
C GLU A 250 2.53 15.56 -5.43
N GLU A 251 1.80 14.70 -6.16
CA GLU A 251 0.51 14.17 -5.72
C GLU A 251 0.67 13.27 -4.49
N ARG A 252 1.76 12.50 -4.43
CA ARG A 252 2.06 11.59 -3.32
C ARG A 252 3.05 12.14 -2.30
N GLY A 253 3.67 13.28 -2.60
CA GLY A 253 4.58 14.00 -1.69
C GLY A 253 5.92 13.31 -1.48
N TYR A 254 6.44 12.57 -2.47
CA TYR A 254 7.76 11.94 -2.41
C TYR A 254 8.48 11.88 -3.75
N TYR A 255 9.80 11.67 -3.69
CA TYR A 255 10.61 11.42 -4.88
C TYR A 255 10.50 9.96 -5.28
N MET A 256 10.46 9.71 -6.59
CA MET A 256 10.38 8.38 -7.18
C MET A 256 11.55 8.13 -8.09
N LEU A 257 12.06 6.91 -8.08
CA LEU A 257 12.90 6.42 -9.15
C LEU A 257 12.01 5.91 -10.27
N GLU A 258 12.09 6.52 -11.43
CA GLU A 258 11.38 6.11 -12.64
C GLU A 258 12.36 5.43 -13.60
N GLU A 259 12.04 4.21 -14.00
CA GLU A 259 12.82 3.49 -15.01
C GLU A 259 12.36 3.89 -16.40
N CYS A 260 13.32 4.11 -17.33
CA CYS A 260 13.03 4.74 -18.62
C CYS A 260 12.24 3.87 -19.60
N THR A 261 12.29 2.55 -19.49
CA THR A 261 11.68 1.63 -20.49
C THR A 261 10.30 1.14 -20.07
N HIS A 262 10.09 0.87 -18.79
CA HIS A 262 8.85 0.26 -18.29
C HIS A 262 8.04 1.19 -17.38
N GLN A 263 8.51 2.41 -17.15
CA GLN A 263 7.89 3.40 -16.25
C GLN A 263 7.61 2.85 -14.85
N TRP A 264 8.53 2.02 -14.35
CA TRP A 264 8.43 1.50 -13.00
C TRP A 264 8.79 2.58 -12.01
N GLU A 265 7.89 2.78 -11.05
CA GLU A 265 8.01 3.82 -10.04
C GLU A 265 8.40 3.20 -8.71
N TYR A 266 9.53 3.63 -8.14
CA TYR A 266 9.97 3.24 -6.80
C TYR A 266 10.00 4.45 -5.89
N PRO A 267 9.17 4.50 -4.83
CA PRO A 267 9.23 5.59 -3.86
C PRO A 267 10.59 5.59 -3.17
N LEU A 268 11.27 6.74 -3.21
CA LEU A 268 12.56 6.91 -2.58
C LEU A 268 12.42 7.63 -1.23
N TYR A 269 11.75 8.80 -1.24
CA TYR A 269 11.71 9.69 -0.08
C TYR A 269 10.56 10.67 -0.09
N PRO A 270 10.04 11.05 1.11
CA PRO A 270 9.12 12.18 1.21
C PRO A 270 9.83 13.47 0.75
N MET A 271 9.12 14.25 -0.06
CA MET A 271 9.54 15.61 -0.42
C MET A 271 9.53 16.48 0.85
N THR A 272 10.54 17.27 1.06
CA THR A 272 10.51 18.32 2.08
C THR A 272 9.44 19.33 1.69
N GLU A 273 8.50 19.62 2.59
CA GLU A 273 7.54 20.70 2.37
C GLU A 273 8.35 21.96 2.01
N SER A 274 8.13 22.46 0.79
CA SER A 274 8.66 23.77 0.40
C SER A 274 8.06 24.82 1.34
N ARG A 275 8.87 25.35 2.21
CA ARG A 275 8.49 26.48 3.09
C ARG A 275 8.11 27.71 2.29
#